data_fba3beeb9d0b2cf6063bebc36fd3eda5
#
_entry.id   fba3beeb9d0b2cf6063bebc36fd3eda5
#
_cell.length_a   1.000
_cell.length_b   1.000
_cell.length_c   1.000
_cell.angle_alpha   90.00
_cell.angle_beta   90.00
_cell.angle_gamma   90.00
#
_symmetry.space_group_name_H-M   'P 1'
#
loop_
_entity.id
_entity.type
_entity.pdbx_description
1 polymer ?
#
loop_
_entity_poly.entity_id
_entity_poly.type
_entity_poly.pdbx_seq_one_letter_code
_entity_poly.pdbx_strand_id
1 'polypeptide(L)'
;MTSRKAVALHAAYLIVLALTGAFLLLLVAFQHALAAATESITVKWKSPVSDTVCLAMSAGGQYCGIVDKEGAVQIYGPDGKLLWRQIVKGATDVLIARNGQSVLVYSKLNPVYQEVCFFRRDGRRLWTHKVDGCVWSGAVSADGMRAAVTTGERYIYVYKPDPNRPKYRRWRLEGIGYSVLFTPDNKRVVAATWQKSRLACYDLDGKFQWRSECEPDRQYELHASADSRSILGVIPGTQYKPGAELRFWDSGGKLCWRQTLDGFDAHALVSPRSQYVAVSYASYISKKGEGIIERKVAVYQSDGRLLWEKGGLFFGPRLMALSPTGASVIVSDGEHSIYNLDRRGKILSKLDMAGGIRKAVSSEDGRRILLHCGDGWLYLMGVGQ
;
A
#
# COMPACT_ATOMS: atom_id res chain seq x y z
N MET A 1 41.71 -49.12 -43.41
CA MET A 1 40.28 -48.89 -43.06
C MET A 1 40.07 -48.16 -41.70
N THR A 2 41.06 -47.98 -40.88
CA THR A 2 40.95 -47.39 -39.51
C THR A 2 40.94 -45.86 -39.47
N SER A 3 41.53 -45.14 -40.42
CA SER A 3 41.66 -43.68 -40.42
C SER A 3 40.30 -42.94 -40.70
N ARG A 4 39.50 -43.44 -41.64
CA ARG A 4 38.22 -42.80 -41.98
C ARG A 4 37.14 -42.89 -40.88
N LYS A 5 37.13 -43.94 -40.09
CA LYS A 5 36.20 -44.09 -38.94
C LYS A 5 36.55 -43.15 -37.79
N ALA A 6 37.85 -42.90 -37.53
CA ALA A 6 38.28 -41.99 -36.48
C ALA A 6 37.95 -40.54 -36.83
N VAL A 7 38.08 -40.12 -38.08
CA VAL A 7 37.71 -38.75 -38.55
C VAL A 7 36.21 -38.53 -38.48
N ALA A 8 35.40 -39.53 -38.85
CA ALA A 8 33.95 -39.43 -38.75
C ALA A 8 33.45 -39.34 -37.30
N LEU A 9 34.08 -40.07 -36.37
CA LEU A 9 33.76 -40.04 -34.95
C LEU A 9 34.13 -38.66 -34.33
N HIS A 10 35.25 -38.10 -34.73
CA HIS A 10 35.67 -36.75 -34.27
C HIS A 10 34.76 -35.64 -34.80
N ALA A 11 34.34 -35.74 -36.08
CA ALA A 11 33.38 -34.80 -36.65
C ALA A 11 32.00 -34.89 -35.98
N ALA A 12 31.51 -36.09 -35.68
CA ALA A 12 30.27 -36.30 -34.95
C ALA A 12 30.32 -35.74 -33.52
N TYR A 13 31.46 -35.89 -32.81
CA TYR A 13 31.70 -35.35 -31.49
C TYR A 13 31.68 -33.80 -31.48
N LEU A 14 32.33 -33.18 -32.47
CA LEU A 14 32.33 -31.72 -32.61
C LEU A 14 30.93 -31.16 -32.92
N ILE A 15 30.13 -31.86 -33.73
CA ILE A 15 28.75 -31.49 -34.04
C ILE A 15 27.89 -31.58 -32.77
N VAL A 16 28.02 -32.61 -31.96
CA VAL A 16 27.28 -32.75 -30.69
C VAL A 16 27.67 -31.65 -29.70
N LEU A 17 28.96 -31.34 -29.59
CA LEU A 17 29.43 -30.22 -28.75
C LEU A 17 28.89 -28.86 -29.23
N ALA A 18 28.83 -28.59 -30.51
CA ALA A 18 28.28 -27.38 -31.08
C ALA A 18 26.75 -27.27 -30.83
N LEU A 19 26.01 -28.36 -30.99
CA LEU A 19 24.57 -28.43 -30.74
C LEU A 19 24.27 -28.27 -29.25
N THR A 20 25.03 -28.89 -28.35
CA THR A 20 24.83 -28.70 -26.89
C THR A 20 25.18 -27.28 -26.45
N GLY A 21 26.22 -26.66 -26.99
CA GLY A 21 26.56 -25.27 -26.74
C GLY A 21 25.51 -24.29 -27.23
N ALA A 22 24.97 -24.51 -28.45
CA ALA A 22 23.88 -23.70 -29.00
C ALA A 22 22.58 -23.84 -28.18
N PHE A 23 22.26 -25.05 -27.72
CA PHE A 23 21.09 -25.31 -26.86
C PHE A 23 21.25 -24.63 -25.49
N LEU A 24 22.44 -24.67 -24.89
CA LEU A 24 22.73 -23.98 -23.64
C LEU A 24 22.58 -22.45 -23.78
N LEU A 25 23.08 -21.88 -24.85
CA LEU A 25 22.93 -20.45 -25.17
C LEU A 25 21.50 -20.05 -25.38
N LEU A 26 20.70 -20.88 -26.09
CA LEU A 26 19.25 -20.68 -26.25
C LEU A 26 18.51 -20.76 -24.91
N LEU A 27 18.87 -21.70 -24.05
CA LEU A 27 18.27 -21.86 -22.73
C LEU A 27 18.59 -20.64 -21.82
N VAL A 28 19.81 -20.16 -21.85
CA VAL A 28 20.23 -18.95 -21.13
C VAL A 28 19.53 -17.71 -21.68
N ALA A 29 19.44 -17.56 -23.00
CA ALA A 29 18.71 -16.46 -23.64
C ALA A 29 17.21 -16.50 -23.32
N PHE A 30 16.59 -17.70 -23.32
CA PHE A 30 15.21 -17.90 -22.93
C PHE A 30 14.96 -17.59 -21.47
N GLN A 31 15.87 -18.01 -20.57
CA GLN A 31 15.80 -17.65 -19.15
C GLN A 31 15.95 -16.15 -18.93
N HIS A 32 16.83 -15.47 -19.64
CA HIS A 32 16.98 -14.01 -19.58
C HIS A 32 15.75 -13.28 -20.13
N ALA A 33 15.17 -13.76 -21.24
CA ALA A 33 13.95 -13.21 -21.81
C ALA A 33 12.75 -13.43 -20.87
N LEU A 34 12.63 -14.60 -20.24
CA LEU A 34 11.61 -14.90 -19.24
C LEU A 34 11.77 -14.03 -18.00
N ALA A 35 13.00 -13.87 -17.50
CA ALA A 35 13.30 -12.99 -16.36
C ALA A 35 12.97 -11.51 -16.68
N ALA A 36 13.34 -11.04 -17.87
CA ALA A 36 13.00 -9.68 -18.32
C ALA A 36 11.49 -9.46 -18.47
N ALA A 37 10.74 -10.47 -18.93
CA ALA A 37 9.29 -10.42 -19.03
C ALA A 37 8.59 -10.41 -17.66
N THR A 38 9.19 -11.08 -16.66
CA THR A 38 8.64 -11.11 -15.28
C THR A 38 8.93 -9.83 -14.49
N GLU A 39 9.91 -9.04 -14.88
CA GLU A 39 10.32 -7.80 -14.20
C GLU A 39 9.69 -6.53 -14.78
N SER A 40 8.87 -6.64 -15.81
CA SER A 40 8.29 -5.49 -16.52
C SER A 40 7.07 -4.89 -15.81
N ILE A 41 6.97 -3.56 -15.83
CA ILE A 41 5.76 -2.83 -15.46
C ILE A 41 4.94 -2.59 -16.73
N THR A 42 3.68 -3.04 -16.76
CA THR A 42 2.83 -2.95 -17.95
C THR A 42 1.47 -2.32 -17.63
N VAL A 43 0.93 -1.54 -18.56
CA VAL A 43 -0.45 -1.03 -18.46
C VAL A 43 -1.42 -2.18 -18.72
N LYS A 44 -2.32 -2.46 -17.77
CA LYS A 44 -3.39 -3.45 -17.94
C LYS A 44 -4.63 -2.82 -18.56
N TRP A 45 -5.01 -1.64 -18.08
CA TRP A 45 -6.07 -0.83 -18.63
C TRP A 45 -5.91 0.64 -18.21
N LYS A 46 -6.64 1.54 -18.89
CA LYS A 46 -6.76 2.94 -18.51
C LYS A 46 -8.19 3.43 -18.69
N SER A 47 -8.61 4.41 -17.89
CA SER A 47 -9.92 5.04 -17.94
C SER A 47 -9.80 6.54 -17.73
N PRO A 48 -10.54 7.39 -18.45
CA PRO A 48 -10.53 8.82 -18.19
C PRO A 48 -11.23 9.12 -16.86
N VAL A 49 -10.67 10.03 -16.09
CA VAL A 49 -11.21 10.45 -14.79
C VAL A 49 -11.01 11.93 -14.58
N SER A 50 -11.88 12.54 -13.76
CA SER A 50 -11.71 13.89 -13.25
C SER A 50 -10.67 13.93 -12.13
N ASP A 51 -10.38 15.13 -11.62
CA ASP A 51 -9.44 15.34 -10.50
C ASP A 51 -9.82 14.48 -9.29
N THR A 52 -8.99 13.50 -9.02
CA THR A 52 -9.22 12.50 -7.97
C THR A 52 -8.59 12.90 -6.65
N VAL A 53 -9.35 12.81 -5.56
CA VAL A 53 -8.87 13.10 -4.20
C VAL A 53 -8.42 11.85 -3.45
N CYS A 54 -8.99 10.67 -3.75
CA CYS A 54 -8.64 9.41 -3.10
C CYS A 54 -8.65 8.26 -4.11
N LEU A 55 -7.74 7.31 -3.91
CA LEU A 55 -7.68 6.02 -4.60
C LEU A 55 -7.82 4.89 -3.60
N ALA A 56 -8.49 3.81 -3.98
CA ALA A 56 -8.57 2.58 -3.21
C ALA A 56 -8.47 1.35 -4.12
N MET A 57 -8.06 0.23 -3.54
CA MET A 57 -7.93 -1.04 -4.25
C MET A 57 -8.25 -2.22 -3.32
N SER A 58 -8.87 -3.26 -3.85
CA SER A 58 -9.00 -4.55 -3.16
C SER A 58 -7.65 -5.26 -3.07
N ALA A 59 -7.51 -6.24 -2.17
CA ALA A 59 -6.22 -6.90 -1.90
C ALA A 59 -5.51 -7.45 -3.15
N GLY A 60 -6.26 -8.09 -4.05
CA GLY A 60 -5.72 -8.59 -5.31
C GLY A 60 -5.77 -7.57 -6.47
N GLY A 61 -6.13 -6.32 -6.22
CA GLY A 61 -6.19 -5.27 -7.24
C GLY A 61 -7.25 -5.49 -8.32
N GLN A 62 -8.24 -6.34 -8.07
CA GLN A 62 -9.31 -6.63 -9.04
C GLN A 62 -10.37 -5.51 -9.08
N TYR A 63 -10.62 -4.86 -7.97
CA TYR A 63 -11.55 -3.75 -7.86
C TYR A 63 -10.80 -2.50 -7.43
N CYS A 64 -11.05 -1.42 -8.17
CA CYS A 64 -10.42 -0.13 -7.95
C CYS A 64 -11.50 0.91 -7.68
N GLY A 65 -11.23 1.86 -6.80
CA GLY A 65 -12.16 2.92 -6.45
C GLY A 65 -11.48 4.27 -6.45
N ILE A 66 -12.23 5.30 -6.80
CA ILE A 66 -11.81 6.69 -6.69
C ILE A 66 -12.92 7.54 -6.05
N VAL A 67 -12.49 8.65 -5.46
CA VAL A 67 -13.36 9.79 -5.15
C VAL A 67 -12.78 11.01 -5.85
N ASP A 68 -13.60 11.77 -6.55
CA ASP A 68 -13.19 13.02 -7.17
C ASP A 68 -13.49 14.23 -6.25
N LYS A 69 -13.08 15.42 -6.68
CA LYS A 69 -13.28 16.67 -5.92
C LYS A 69 -14.75 17.05 -5.68
N GLU A 70 -15.66 16.50 -6.48
CA GLU A 70 -17.11 16.74 -6.37
C GLU A 70 -17.78 15.74 -5.43
N GLY A 71 -17.01 14.77 -4.90
CA GLY A 71 -17.52 13.68 -4.06
C GLY A 71 -18.18 12.55 -4.87
N ALA A 72 -17.90 12.46 -6.16
CA ALA A 72 -18.34 11.31 -6.95
C ALA A 72 -17.42 10.11 -6.67
N VAL A 73 -18.02 9.07 -6.17
CA VAL A 73 -17.42 7.75 -5.93
C VAL A 73 -17.60 6.92 -7.17
N GLN A 74 -16.52 6.35 -7.69
CA GLN A 74 -16.53 5.50 -8.89
C GLN A 74 -15.79 4.21 -8.57
N ILE A 75 -16.39 3.08 -8.90
CA ILE A 75 -15.79 1.76 -8.72
C ILE A 75 -15.65 1.06 -10.07
N TYR A 76 -14.45 0.54 -10.30
CA TYR A 76 -14.04 -0.13 -11.54
C TYR A 76 -13.81 -1.62 -11.30
N GLY A 77 -14.16 -2.42 -12.29
CA GLY A 77 -13.92 -3.86 -12.31
C GLY A 77 -12.52 -4.24 -12.79
N PRO A 78 -12.24 -5.56 -12.88
CA PRO A 78 -10.93 -6.08 -13.27
C PRO A 78 -10.47 -5.69 -14.68
N ASP A 79 -11.43 -5.42 -15.56
CA ASP A 79 -11.25 -5.03 -16.96
C ASP A 79 -11.22 -3.51 -17.17
N GLY A 80 -11.26 -2.73 -16.09
CA GLY A 80 -11.28 -1.27 -16.14
C GLY A 80 -12.63 -0.66 -16.46
N LYS A 81 -13.69 -1.48 -16.58
CA LYS A 81 -15.04 -0.95 -16.77
C LYS A 81 -15.58 -0.36 -15.50
N LEU A 82 -16.22 0.80 -15.61
CA LEU A 82 -16.96 1.43 -14.53
C LEU A 82 -18.14 0.54 -14.15
N LEU A 83 -18.16 0.05 -12.90
CA LEU A 83 -19.26 -0.74 -12.37
C LEU A 83 -20.41 0.16 -11.90
N TRP A 84 -20.08 1.25 -11.21
CA TRP A 84 -21.05 2.25 -10.78
C TRP A 84 -20.37 3.58 -10.41
N ARG A 85 -21.19 4.64 -10.43
CA ARG A 85 -20.86 5.98 -10.00
C ARG A 85 -21.98 6.53 -9.13
N GLN A 86 -21.64 7.08 -7.97
CA GLN A 86 -22.58 7.77 -7.09
C GLN A 86 -21.94 9.01 -6.46
N ILE A 87 -22.73 10.05 -6.28
CA ILE A 87 -22.30 11.24 -5.55
C ILE A 87 -22.62 11.05 -4.07
N VAL A 88 -21.57 11.13 -3.23
CA VAL A 88 -21.65 11.19 -1.78
C VAL A 88 -21.12 12.55 -1.38
N LYS A 89 -22.04 13.44 -0.98
CA LYS A 89 -21.73 14.84 -0.72
C LYS A 89 -20.61 14.99 0.31
N GLY A 90 -19.55 15.69 -0.07
CA GLY A 90 -18.40 15.94 0.80
C GLY A 90 -17.45 14.72 0.98
N ALA A 91 -17.66 13.62 0.27
CA ALA A 91 -16.77 12.48 0.36
C ALA A 91 -15.35 12.87 -0.07
N THR A 92 -14.36 12.43 0.71
CA THR A 92 -12.94 12.58 0.43
C THR A 92 -12.19 11.27 0.43
N ASP A 93 -12.77 10.24 1.04
CA ASP A 93 -12.13 8.95 1.23
C ASP A 93 -13.03 7.80 0.80
N VAL A 94 -12.42 6.82 0.15
CA VAL A 94 -13.02 5.55 -0.23
C VAL A 94 -12.09 4.41 0.18
N LEU A 95 -12.65 3.35 0.74
CA LEU A 95 -11.95 2.12 1.08
C LEU A 95 -12.69 0.94 0.48
N ILE A 96 -11.96 0.00 -0.09
CA ILE A 96 -12.51 -1.25 -0.62
C ILE A 96 -12.07 -2.40 0.29
N ALA A 97 -13.00 -3.27 0.67
CA ALA A 97 -12.66 -4.48 1.40
C ALA A 97 -11.63 -5.33 0.66
N ARG A 98 -10.79 -6.08 1.39
CA ARG A 98 -9.76 -6.94 0.80
C ARG A 98 -10.34 -7.90 -0.25
N ASN A 99 -11.51 -8.48 0.02
CA ASN A 99 -12.23 -9.38 -0.90
C ASN A 99 -13.02 -8.65 -2.00
N GLY A 100 -13.00 -7.31 -2.02
CA GLY A 100 -13.72 -6.48 -3.00
C GLY A 100 -15.26 -6.48 -2.85
N GLN A 101 -15.84 -7.01 -1.77
CA GLN A 101 -17.30 -7.17 -1.65
C GLN A 101 -18.02 -5.90 -1.20
N SER A 102 -17.32 -5.00 -0.52
CA SER A 102 -17.91 -3.78 0.04
C SER A 102 -17.00 -2.58 -0.06
N VAL A 103 -17.61 -1.41 0.04
CA VAL A 103 -16.96 -0.11 -0.09
C VAL A 103 -17.43 0.79 1.06
N LEU A 104 -16.49 1.39 1.79
CA LEU A 104 -16.72 2.41 2.79
C LEU A 104 -16.36 3.77 2.21
N VAL A 105 -17.24 4.75 2.38
CA VAL A 105 -17.05 6.13 1.91
C VAL A 105 -17.34 7.07 3.07
N TYR A 106 -16.47 8.05 3.26
CA TYR A 106 -16.65 9.07 4.28
C TYR A 106 -15.92 10.37 3.93
N SER A 107 -16.21 11.43 4.68
CA SER A 107 -15.49 12.70 4.60
C SER A 107 -14.48 12.78 5.75
N LYS A 108 -13.19 12.79 5.41
CA LYS A 108 -12.11 12.84 6.40
C LYS A 108 -11.89 14.27 6.87
N LEU A 109 -11.78 14.46 8.21
CA LEU A 109 -11.48 15.73 8.87
C LEU A 109 -12.44 16.87 8.52
N ASN A 110 -13.66 16.56 8.11
CA ASN A 110 -14.66 17.57 7.75
C ASN A 110 -15.73 17.68 8.85
N PRO A 111 -15.87 18.85 9.50
CA PRO A 111 -16.87 19.03 10.56
C PRO A 111 -18.31 19.16 10.04
N VAL A 112 -18.49 19.46 8.75
CA VAL A 112 -19.82 19.64 8.14
C VAL A 112 -20.39 18.30 7.66
N TYR A 113 -19.55 17.50 7.00
CA TYR A 113 -19.94 16.21 6.45
C TYR A 113 -19.45 15.08 7.36
N GLN A 114 -20.33 14.62 8.24
CA GLN A 114 -20.03 13.60 9.24
C GLN A 114 -20.66 12.24 8.88
N GLU A 115 -21.07 12.08 7.63
CA GLU A 115 -21.71 10.87 7.17
C GLU A 115 -20.69 9.81 6.75
N VAL A 116 -20.99 8.58 7.15
CA VAL A 116 -20.29 7.36 6.75
C VAL A 116 -21.28 6.52 5.95
N CYS A 117 -20.92 6.21 4.70
CA CYS A 117 -21.73 5.42 3.80
C CYS A 117 -21.09 4.07 3.53
N PHE A 118 -21.86 3.01 3.57
CA PHE A 118 -21.38 1.66 3.27
C PHE A 118 -22.16 1.06 2.11
N PHE A 119 -21.42 0.57 1.13
CA PHE A 119 -21.98 0.05 -0.12
C PHE A 119 -21.56 -1.40 -0.32
N ARG A 120 -22.39 -2.15 -1.00
CA ARG A 120 -22.00 -3.39 -1.63
C ARG A 120 -21.24 -3.10 -2.93
N ARG A 121 -20.44 -4.04 -3.41
CA ARG A 121 -19.63 -3.91 -4.64
C ARG A 121 -20.43 -3.49 -5.87
N ASP A 122 -21.70 -3.86 -5.97
CA ASP A 122 -22.59 -3.53 -7.08
C ASP A 122 -23.18 -2.10 -7.02
N GLY A 123 -22.76 -1.31 -6.04
CA GLY A 123 -23.22 0.07 -5.83
C GLY A 123 -24.48 0.18 -4.98
N ARG A 124 -25.10 -0.91 -4.54
CA ARG A 124 -26.21 -0.84 -3.60
C ARG A 124 -25.73 -0.26 -2.28
N ARG A 125 -26.28 0.90 -1.89
CA ARG A 125 -26.03 1.49 -0.57
C ARG A 125 -26.74 0.63 0.48
N LEU A 126 -25.96 0.08 1.41
CA LEU A 126 -26.47 -0.74 2.50
C LEU A 126 -26.99 0.16 3.63
N TRP A 127 -26.21 1.18 3.99
CA TRP A 127 -26.60 2.15 5.01
C TRP A 127 -25.80 3.44 4.92
N THR A 128 -26.35 4.49 5.56
CA THR A 128 -25.67 5.74 5.88
C THR A 128 -25.83 6.00 7.38
N HIS A 129 -24.78 6.50 8.02
CA HIS A 129 -24.81 6.87 9.43
C HIS A 129 -24.06 8.18 9.64
N LYS A 130 -24.70 9.10 10.38
CA LYS A 130 -24.06 10.32 10.85
C LYS A 130 -23.40 10.03 12.20
N VAL A 131 -22.07 10.21 12.26
CA VAL A 131 -21.29 9.99 13.49
C VAL A 131 -21.14 11.28 14.29
N ASP A 132 -20.77 11.16 15.57
CA ASP A 132 -20.45 12.31 16.41
C ASP A 132 -19.02 12.77 16.09
N GLY A 133 -18.91 14.02 15.66
CA GLY A 133 -17.64 14.65 15.29
C GLY A 133 -17.13 14.28 13.89
N CYS A 134 -16.03 14.91 13.47
CA CYS A 134 -15.42 14.62 12.19
C CYS A 134 -14.73 13.23 12.19
N VAL A 135 -14.85 12.51 11.07
CA VAL A 135 -14.14 11.23 10.89
C VAL A 135 -12.66 11.50 10.66
N TRP A 136 -11.82 10.80 11.41
CA TRP A 136 -10.35 10.88 11.25
C TRP A 136 -9.79 9.73 10.43
N SER A 137 -10.32 8.54 10.63
CA SER A 137 -9.87 7.35 9.92
C SER A 137 -11.00 6.34 9.78
N GLY A 138 -10.95 5.56 8.71
CA GLY A 138 -11.87 4.46 8.46
C GLY A 138 -11.13 3.17 8.16
N ALA A 139 -11.81 2.04 8.32
CA ALA A 139 -11.34 0.72 7.96
C ALA A 139 -12.50 -0.17 7.53
N VAL A 140 -12.21 -1.14 6.65
CA VAL A 140 -13.14 -2.21 6.26
C VAL A 140 -12.51 -3.55 6.62
N SER A 141 -13.29 -4.45 7.20
CA SER A 141 -12.81 -5.81 7.50
C SER A 141 -12.44 -6.57 6.23
N ALA A 142 -11.51 -7.52 6.33
CA ALA A 142 -11.01 -8.26 5.17
C ALA A 142 -12.11 -9.04 4.45
N ASP A 143 -13.10 -9.54 5.19
CA ASP A 143 -14.29 -10.23 4.68
C ASP A 143 -15.36 -9.28 4.10
N GLY A 144 -15.15 -7.96 4.19
CA GLY A 144 -16.09 -6.96 3.70
C GLY A 144 -17.40 -6.87 4.48
N MET A 145 -17.49 -7.52 5.64
CA MET A 145 -18.73 -7.58 6.41
C MET A 145 -18.86 -6.42 7.40
N ARG A 146 -17.75 -5.80 7.81
CA ARG A 146 -17.72 -4.77 8.84
C ARG A 146 -17.00 -3.51 8.39
N ALA A 147 -17.35 -2.40 8.99
CA ALA A 147 -16.61 -1.16 8.87
C ALA A 147 -16.28 -0.61 10.27
N ALA A 148 -15.22 0.16 10.37
CA ALA A 148 -14.92 0.92 11.58
C ALA A 148 -14.51 2.34 11.20
N VAL A 149 -14.85 3.31 12.04
CA VAL A 149 -14.37 4.68 11.93
C VAL A 149 -13.99 5.23 13.31
N THR A 150 -13.01 6.11 13.33
CA THR A 150 -12.64 6.90 14.50
C THR A 150 -13.01 8.35 14.29
N THR A 151 -13.35 9.07 15.39
CA THR A 151 -13.78 10.45 15.32
C THR A 151 -12.97 11.37 16.23
N GLY A 152 -13.04 12.67 15.94
CA GLY A 152 -12.44 13.73 16.76
C GLY A 152 -12.98 13.80 18.17
N GLU A 153 -14.21 13.32 18.41
CA GLU A 153 -14.86 13.22 19.72
C GLU A 153 -14.39 12.00 20.53
N ARG A 154 -13.30 11.37 20.11
CA ARG A 154 -12.68 10.21 20.75
C ARG A 154 -13.53 8.94 20.73
N TYR A 155 -14.41 8.79 19.76
CA TYR A 155 -15.16 7.56 19.58
C TYR A 155 -14.56 6.70 18.48
N ILE A 156 -14.68 5.39 18.67
CA ILE A 156 -14.60 4.40 17.63
C ILE A 156 -15.98 3.76 17.44
N TYR A 157 -16.42 3.67 16.20
CA TYR A 157 -17.63 2.98 15.81
C TYR A 157 -17.24 1.74 15.05
N VAL A 158 -17.76 0.58 15.43
CA VAL A 158 -17.60 -0.69 14.71
C VAL A 158 -18.98 -1.17 14.27
N TYR A 159 -19.18 -1.15 12.96
CA TYR A 159 -20.46 -1.51 12.33
C TYR A 159 -20.49 -3.02 12.10
N LYS A 160 -21.63 -3.63 12.42
CA LYS A 160 -21.95 -5.03 12.16
C LYS A 160 -22.67 -5.18 10.82
N PRO A 161 -22.63 -6.38 10.21
CA PRO A 161 -23.38 -6.63 8.98
C PRO A 161 -24.89 -6.50 9.26
N ASP A 162 -25.52 -5.55 8.60
CA ASP A 162 -26.97 -5.44 8.52
C ASP A 162 -27.28 -4.72 7.20
N PRO A 163 -28.02 -5.34 6.27
CA PRO A 163 -28.28 -4.76 4.97
C PRO A 163 -29.29 -3.60 4.98
N ASN A 164 -29.97 -3.36 6.08
CA ASN A 164 -31.11 -2.43 6.11
C ASN A 164 -30.87 -1.21 7.01
N ARG A 165 -29.94 -1.31 7.97
CA ARG A 165 -29.66 -0.22 8.90
C ARG A 165 -28.26 -0.33 9.50
N PRO A 166 -27.63 0.79 9.92
CA PRO A 166 -26.34 0.74 10.59
C PRO A 166 -26.52 0.17 12.01
N LYS A 167 -26.15 -1.10 12.20
CA LYS A 167 -25.95 -1.67 13.53
C LYS A 167 -24.50 -1.51 13.91
N TYR A 168 -24.22 -0.91 15.07
CA TYR A 168 -22.86 -0.66 15.51
C TYR A 168 -22.68 -0.84 17.01
N ARG A 169 -21.41 -1.06 17.41
CA ARG A 169 -20.92 -0.80 18.77
C ARG A 169 -20.10 0.47 18.76
N ARG A 170 -20.15 1.21 19.84
CA ARG A 170 -19.39 2.44 20.02
C ARG A 170 -18.80 2.46 21.42
N TRP A 171 -17.55 2.85 21.51
CA TRP A 171 -16.89 3.10 22.79
C TRP A 171 -15.93 4.28 22.69
N ARG A 172 -15.54 4.82 23.83
CA ARG A 172 -14.67 5.97 23.90
C ARG A 172 -13.21 5.52 23.94
N LEU A 173 -12.38 6.17 23.13
CA LEU A 173 -10.93 6.05 23.14
C LEU A 173 -10.34 7.00 24.19
N GLU A 174 -9.12 6.74 24.64
CA GLU A 174 -8.42 7.61 25.59
C GLU A 174 -7.91 8.92 24.97
N GLY A 175 -7.76 8.98 23.65
CA GLY A 175 -7.40 10.15 22.87
C GLY A 175 -8.19 10.23 21.56
N ILE A 176 -7.92 11.26 20.74
CA ILE A 176 -8.49 11.38 19.39
C ILE A 176 -8.01 10.19 18.57
N GLY A 177 -8.93 9.43 17.98
CA GLY A 177 -8.60 8.28 17.14
C GLY A 177 -8.02 8.73 15.80
N TYR A 178 -6.71 8.66 15.64
CA TYR A 178 -6.01 9.10 14.44
C TYR A 178 -6.01 8.08 13.31
N SER A 179 -5.85 6.81 13.65
CA SER A 179 -5.85 5.71 12.69
C SER A 179 -6.58 4.50 13.26
N VAL A 180 -7.24 3.73 12.41
CA VAL A 180 -7.91 2.49 12.75
C VAL A 180 -7.70 1.45 11.67
N LEU A 181 -7.55 0.19 12.07
CA LEU A 181 -7.55 -0.95 11.17
C LEU A 181 -8.27 -2.15 11.80
N PHE A 182 -8.79 -3.04 10.96
CA PHE A 182 -9.13 -4.39 11.36
C PHE A 182 -7.89 -5.29 11.25
N THR A 183 -7.74 -6.23 12.17
CA THR A 183 -6.80 -7.34 11.94
C THR A 183 -7.33 -8.18 10.77
N PRO A 184 -6.46 -8.66 9.85
CA PRO A 184 -6.89 -9.38 8.66
C PRO A 184 -7.63 -10.70 8.93
N ASP A 185 -7.55 -11.24 10.17
CA ASP A 185 -8.37 -12.35 10.65
C ASP A 185 -9.82 -11.95 11.02
N ASN A 186 -10.18 -10.66 10.87
CA ASN A 186 -11.48 -10.06 11.18
C ASN A 186 -11.93 -10.20 12.64
N LYS A 187 -11.02 -10.46 13.58
CA LYS A 187 -11.38 -10.70 14.98
C LYS A 187 -11.24 -9.47 15.87
N ARG A 188 -10.40 -8.52 15.49
CA ARG A 188 -10.04 -7.38 16.33
C ARG A 188 -9.96 -6.09 15.52
N VAL A 189 -10.06 -4.96 16.23
CA VAL A 189 -9.74 -3.63 15.72
C VAL A 189 -8.61 -3.04 16.54
N VAL A 190 -7.70 -2.36 15.84
CA VAL A 190 -6.57 -1.65 16.45
C VAL A 190 -6.71 -0.18 16.13
N ALA A 191 -6.63 0.67 17.13
CA ALA A 191 -6.72 2.11 16.99
C ALA A 191 -5.46 2.78 17.56
N ALA A 192 -4.90 3.71 16.80
CA ALA A 192 -3.89 4.63 17.28
C ALA A 192 -4.55 5.95 17.68
N THR A 193 -4.19 6.48 18.83
CA THR A 193 -4.74 7.75 19.32
C THR A 193 -3.69 8.85 19.37
N TRP A 194 -4.11 10.06 19.05
CA TRP A 194 -3.34 11.28 19.25
C TRP A 194 -3.60 11.87 20.64
N GLN A 195 -2.75 12.75 21.14
CA GLN A 195 -2.70 13.39 22.45
C GLN A 195 -2.25 12.49 23.61
N LYS A 196 -2.76 11.26 23.71
CA LYS A 196 -2.26 10.28 24.69
C LYS A 196 -1.39 9.20 24.06
N SER A 197 -1.23 9.25 22.72
CA SER A 197 -0.32 8.42 21.91
C SER A 197 -0.29 6.96 22.35
N ARG A 198 -1.41 6.30 22.15
CA ARG A 198 -1.57 4.89 22.48
C ARG A 198 -2.02 4.10 21.26
N LEU A 199 -1.45 2.94 21.16
CA LEU A 199 -1.96 1.88 20.30
C LEU A 199 -2.81 0.95 21.18
N ALA A 200 -4.07 0.79 20.88
CA ALA A 200 -4.97 -0.06 21.64
C ALA A 200 -5.73 -1.02 20.73
N CYS A 201 -5.84 -2.25 21.18
CA CYS A 201 -6.55 -3.32 20.50
C CYS A 201 -7.80 -3.71 21.28
N TYR A 202 -8.88 -3.91 20.56
CA TYR A 202 -10.17 -4.32 21.06
C TYR A 202 -10.71 -5.47 20.24
N ASP A 203 -11.54 -6.32 20.84
CA ASP A 203 -12.38 -7.20 20.04
C ASP A 203 -13.52 -6.41 19.36
N LEU A 204 -14.34 -7.09 18.58
CA LEU A 204 -15.39 -6.45 17.79
C LEU A 204 -16.60 -5.96 18.62
N ASP A 205 -16.67 -6.33 19.89
CA ASP A 205 -17.68 -5.84 20.84
C ASP A 205 -17.16 -4.74 21.74
N GLY A 206 -15.88 -4.34 21.58
CA GLY A 206 -15.26 -3.24 22.31
C GLY A 206 -14.55 -3.67 23.59
N LYS A 207 -14.39 -4.99 23.83
CA LYS A 207 -13.63 -5.47 24.97
C LYS A 207 -12.14 -5.26 24.72
N PHE A 208 -11.50 -4.56 25.63
CA PHE A 208 -10.08 -4.29 25.59
C PHE A 208 -9.26 -5.59 25.60
N GLN A 209 -8.24 -5.66 24.75
CA GLN A 209 -7.34 -6.82 24.61
C GLN A 209 -5.93 -6.47 25.11
N TRP A 210 -5.32 -5.43 24.53
CA TRP A 210 -3.99 -4.98 24.88
C TRP A 210 -3.78 -3.52 24.46
N ARG A 211 -2.76 -2.90 25.02
CA ARG A 211 -2.28 -1.59 24.58
C ARG A 211 -0.76 -1.57 24.56
N SER A 212 -0.22 -0.70 23.72
CA SER A 212 1.18 -0.33 23.72
C SER A 212 1.30 1.18 23.90
N GLU A 213 2.15 1.58 24.83
CA GLU A 213 2.44 3.00 25.05
C GLU A 213 3.32 3.52 23.91
N CYS A 214 3.02 4.72 23.47
CA CYS A 214 3.75 5.43 22.43
C CYS A 214 4.20 6.78 22.99
N GLU A 215 5.09 7.48 22.30
CA GLU A 215 5.51 8.81 22.73
C GLU A 215 4.35 9.81 22.63
N PRO A 216 4.17 10.73 23.60
CA PRO A 216 3.10 11.71 23.56
C PRO A 216 3.12 12.56 22.29
N ASP A 217 1.94 12.99 21.86
CA ASP A 217 1.72 13.92 20.73
C ASP A 217 2.26 13.46 19.37
N ARG A 218 2.40 12.13 19.19
CA ARG A 218 2.76 11.53 17.90
C ARG A 218 1.52 10.93 17.22
N GLN A 219 1.46 11.11 15.93
CA GLN A 219 0.37 10.60 15.06
C GLN A 219 0.88 9.38 14.30
N TYR A 220 0.28 8.21 14.55
CA TYR A 220 0.68 6.97 13.91
C TYR A 220 -0.28 6.59 12.80
N GLU A 221 0.22 6.48 11.58
CA GLU A 221 -0.45 5.74 10.51
C GLU A 221 -0.22 4.25 10.74
N LEU A 222 -1.29 3.46 10.68
CA LEU A 222 -1.24 2.03 10.96
C LEU A 222 -1.40 1.21 9.69
N HIS A 223 -0.56 0.20 9.55
CA HIS A 223 -0.63 -0.82 8.53
C HIS A 223 -0.57 -2.20 9.16
N ALA A 224 -1.43 -3.13 8.73
CA ALA A 224 -1.34 -4.53 9.14
C ALA A 224 -0.80 -5.38 8.00
N SER A 225 0.03 -6.36 8.33
CA SER A 225 0.41 -7.39 7.37
C SER A 225 -0.77 -8.30 7.03
N ALA A 226 -0.82 -8.80 5.81
CA ALA A 226 -1.92 -9.63 5.33
C ALA A 226 -2.08 -10.95 6.09
N ASP A 227 -1.00 -11.46 6.69
CA ASP A 227 -0.98 -12.67 7.52
C ASP A 227 -1.39 -12.45 8.99
N SER A 228 -1.79 -11.23 9.36
CA SER A 228 -2.18 -10.83 10.71
C SER A 228 -1.10 -10.97 11.79
N ARG A 229 0.17 -11.13 11.40
CA ARG A 229 1.25 -11.35 12.36
C ARG A 229 1.87 -10.07 12.89
N SER A 230 1.75 -8.97 12.14
CA SER A 230 2.39 -7.73 12.51
C SER A 230 1.54 -6.49 12.23
N ILE A 231 1.84 -5.46 13.00
CA ILE A 231 1.32 -4.10 12.83
C ILE A 231 2.51 -3.17 12.70
N LEU A 232 2.51 -2.37 11.64
CA LEU A 232 3.49 -1.31 11.42
C LEU A 232 2.82 0.03 11.75
N GLY A 233 3.44 0.81 12.61
CA GLY A 233 3.09 2.19 12.84
C GLY A 233 4.15 3.11 12.23
N VAL A 234 3.70 4.11 11.52
CA VAL A 234 4.54 5.12 10.89
C VAL A 234 4.22 6.48 11.47
N ILE A 235 5.23 7.14 12.01
CA ILE A 235 5.17 8.57 12.30
C ILE A 235 5.85 9.26 11.14
N PRO A 236 5.13 10.01 10.29
CA PRO A 236 5.73 10.55 9.07
C PRO A 236 6.77 11.65 9.35
N GLY A 237 6.72 12.31 10.50
CA GLY A 237 7.49 13.53 10.72
C GLY A 237 7.00 14.67 9.82
N THR A 238 7.51 15.87 10.04
CA THR A 238 7.24 17.03 9.18
C THR A 238 8.53 17.79 8.91
N GLN A 239 8.54 18.62 7.88
CA GLN A 239 9.67 19.49 7.58
C GLN A 239 10.09 20.38 8.76
N TYR A 240 9.15 20.81 9.60
CA TYR A 240 9.39 21.64 10.78
C TYR A 240 9.69 20.83 12.05
N LYS A 241 9.29 19.56 12.07
CA LYS A 241 9.56 18.62 13.17
C LYS A 241 10.03 17.29 12.55
N PRO A 242 11.30 17.22 12.10
CA PRO A 242 11.86 16.00 11.56
C PRO A 242 11.95 14.92 12.66
N GLY A 243 12.33 13.73 12.29
CA GLY A 243 12.35 12.57 13.16
C GLY A 243 11.14 11.69 12.87
N ALA A 244 11.04 11.24 11.62
CA ALA A 244 10.13 10.16 11.26
C ALA A 244 10.49 8.88 12.02
N GLU A 245 9.51 8.05 12.32
CA GLU A 245 9.72 6.86 13.11
C GLU A 245 8.89 5.69 12.59
N LEU A 246 9.49 4.51 12.59
CA LEU A 246 8.82 3.24 12.35
C LEU A 246 8.75 2.46 13.66
N ARG A 247 7.60 1.87 13.95
CA ARG A 247 7.41 0.90 15.02
C ARG A 247 6.75 -0.34 14.51
N PHE A 248 7.27 -1.46 14.91
CA PHE A 248 6.78 -2.76 14.46
C PHE A 248 6.39 -3.60 15.67
N TRP A 249 5.11 -3.98 15.72
CA TRP A 249 4.55 -4.81 16.77
C TRP A 249 4.14 -6.16 16.22
N ASP A 250 4.19 -7.17 17.06
CA ASP A 250 3.51 -8.42 16.80
C ASP A 250 1.98 -8.29 16.98
N SER A 251 1.23 -9.31 16.63
CA SER A 251 -0.23 -9.33 16.76
C SER A 251 -0.74 -9.29 18.20
N GLY A 252 0.12 -9.53 19.18
CA GLY A 252 -0.16 -9.42 20.62
C GLY A 252 0.09 -8.02 21.18
N GLY A 253 0.59 -7.08 20.36
CA GLY A 253 0.89 -5.71 20.77
C GLY A 253 2.27 -5.53 21.43
N LYS A 254 3.13 -6.55 21.40
CA LYS A 254 4.51 -6.44 21.86
C LYS A 254 5.31 -5.69 20.80
N LEU A 255 5.97 -4.62 21.19
CA LEU A 255 6.92 -3.89 20.34
C LEU A 255 8.13 -4.78 20.06
N CYS A 256 8.31 -5.14 18.77
CA CYS A 256 9.42 -5.96 18.31
C CYS A 256 10.66 -5.10 18.07
N TRP A 257 10.49 -3.97 17.39
CA TRP A 257 11.56 -3.01 17.12
C TRP A 257 11.02 -1.60 16.86
N ARG A 258 11.90 -0.63 16.96
CA ARG A 258 11.71 0.77 16.66
C ARG A 258 12.89 1.30 15.85
N GLN A 259 12.61 2.10 14.81
CA GLN A 259 13.63 2.75 14.00
C GLN A 259 13.28 4.24 13.86
N THR A 260 14.16 5.09 14.31
CA THR A 260 14.10 6.54 14.04
C THR A 260 14.83 6.83 12.75
N LEU A 261 14.18 7.59 11.86
CA LEU A 261 14.73 8.03 10.58
C LEU A 261 15.16 9.50 10.74
N ASP A 262 16.34 9.81 10.25
CA ASP A 262 16.78 11.22 10.17
C ASP A 262 16.09 11.89 8.97
N GLY A 263 14.77 12.16 9.13
CA GLY A 263 13.96 12.66 8.06
C GLY A 263 12.51 12.94 8.43
N PHE A 264 11.72 13.21 7.41
CA PHE A 264 10.30 13.58 7.50
C PHE A 264 9.53 13.05 6.28
N ASP A 265 8.20 13.24 6.27
CA ASP A 265 7.31 12.80 5.19
C ASP A 265 7.48 11.30 4.87
N ALA A 266 7.57 10.49 5.94
CA ALA A 266 7.78 9.06 5.81
C ALA A 266 6.47 8.34 5.46
N HIS A 267 6.54 7.47 4.46
CA HIS A 267 5.49 6.53 4.09
C HIS A 267 6.07 5.13 4.03
N ALA A 268 5.41 4.17 4.68
CA ALA A 268 5.93 2.82 4.74
C ALA A 268 4.88 1.77 4.41
N LEU A 269 5.35 0.62 3.94
CA LEU A 269 4.55 -0.57 3.66
C LEU A 269 5.17 -1.77 4.38
N VAL A 270 4.32 -2.63 4.89
CA VAL A 270 4.72 -3.95 5.40
C VAL A 270 4.36 -5.01 4.36
N SER A 271 5.27 -5.93 4.12
CA SER A 271 5.01 -7.02 3.19
C SER A 271 3.88 -7.93 3.70
N PRO A 272 3.10 -8.56 2.82
CA PRO A 272 1.96 -9.40 3.20
C PRO A 272 2.29 -10.54 4.18
N ARG A 273 3.52 -11.04 4.16
CA ARG A 273 4.00 -12.11 5.03
C ARG A 273 4.83 -11.61 6.22
N SER A 274 4.72 -10.34 6.59
CA SER A 274 5.45 -9.74 7.71
C SER A 274 6.98 -9.84 7.64
N GLN A 275 7.56 -10.14 6.49
CA GLN A 275 9.01 -10.41 6.38
C GLN A 275 9.83 -9.14 6.13
N TYR A 276 9.23 -8.13 5.51
CA TYR A 276 9.91 -6.90 5.08
C TYR A 276 9.07 -5.67 5.37
N VAL A 277 9.75 -4.57 5.63
CA VAL A 277 9.19 -3.23 5.70
C VAL A 277 9.97 -2.34 4.75
N ALA A 278 9.26 -1.68 3.84
CA ALA A 278 9.84 -0.65 2.99
C ALA A 278 9.34 0.72 3.45
N VAL A 279 10.20 1.74 3.40
CA VAL A 279 9.86 3.12 3.72
C VAL A 279 10.48 4.08 2.72
N SER A 280 9.72 5.10 2.31
CA SER A 280 10.23 6.28 1.63
C SER A 280 10.14 7.48 2.57
N TYR A 281 11.16 8.33 2.60
CA TYR A 281 11.19 9.52 3.46
C TYR A 281 12.12 10.59 2.89
N ALA A 282 11.97 11.83 3.34
CA ALA A 282 12.82 12.95 2.99
C ALA A 282 13.81 13.27 4.11
N SER A 283 15.02 13.65 3.79
CA SER A 283 16.02 14.12 4.75
C SER A 283 16.71 15.38 4.25
N TYR A 284 17.22 16.20 5.17
CA TYR A 284 18.08 17.30 4.84
C TYR A 284 19.51 16.81 4.70
N ILE A 285 20.14 17.13 3.59
CA ILE A 285 21.58 16.94 3.40
C ILE A 285 22.25 18.29 3.15
N SER A 286 23.46 18.45 3.67
CA SER A 286 24.31 19.58 3.31
C SER A 286 25.19 19.19 2.14
N LYS A 287 25.01 19.86 0.99
CA LYS A 287 25.86 19.68 -0.18
C LYS A 287 26.43 21.03 -0.58
N LYS A 288 27.76 21.17 -0.50
CA LYS A 288 28.48 22.44 -0.78
C LYS A 288 27.99 23.65 0.02
N GLY A 289 27.52 23.43 1.27
CA GLY A 289 27.03 24.50 2.14
C GLY A 289 25.56 24.89 1.93
N GLU A 290 24.87 24.30 0.96
CA GLU A 290 23.43 24.47 0.73
C GLU A 290 22.65 23.30 1.33
N GLY A 291 21.54 23.62 2.00
CA GLY A 291 20.60 22.62 2.51
C GLY A 291 19.73 22.09 1.36
N ILE A 292 19.91 20.83 1.01
CA ILE A 292 19.13 20.16 -0.03
C ILE A 292 18.24 19.10 0.62
N ILE A 293 17.01 18.98 0.12
CA ILE A 293 16.13 17.86 0.51
C ILE A 293 16.47 16.68 -0.39
N GLU A 294 16.98 15.62 0.22
CA GLU A 294 17.17 14.33 -0.44
C GLU A 294 16.03 13.39 -0.03
N ARG A 295 15.45 12.70 -1.00
CA ARG A 295 14.48 11.65 -0.72
C ARG A 295 15.12 10.28 -0.84
N LYS A 296 14.77 9.40 0.10
CA LYS A 296 15.36 8.07 0.27
C LYS A 296 14.30 6.99 0.30
N VAL A 297 14.72 5.81 -0.09
CA VAL A 297 13.97 4.55 0.09
C VAL A 297 14.85 3.59 0.87
N ALA A 298 14.30 3.01 1.92
CA ALA A 298 14.99 1.99 2.72
C ALA A 298 14.12 0.75 2.87
N VAL A 299 14.76 -0.41 2.96
CA VAL A 299 14.10 -1.68 3.22
C VAL A 299 14.72 -2.34 4.44
N TYR A 300 13.84 -2.76 5.35
CA TYR A 300 14.19 -3.46 6.59
C TYR A 300 13.64 -4.88 6.54
N GLN A 301 14.33 -5.79 7.21
CA GLN A 301 13.79 -7.10 7.55
C GLN A 301 12.85 -7.00 8.75
N SER A 302 12.02 -8.00 8.98
CA SER A 302 11.05 -8.03 10.09
C SER A 302 11.66 -7.95 11.49
N ASP A 303 12.96 -8.20 11.62
CA ASP A 303 13.73 -8.03 12.86
C ASP A 303 14.25 -6.60 13.08
N GLY A 304 13.97 -5.67 12.15
CA GLY A 304 14.42 -4.27 12.18
C GLY A 304 15.79 -4.03 11.56
N ARG A 305 16.45 -5.05 11.02
CA ARG A 305 17.75 -4.91 10.35
C ARG A 305 17.58 -4.23 8.99
N LEU A 306 18.30 -3.15 8.77
CA LEU A 306 18.39 -2.48 7.48
C LEU A 306 19.04 -3.41 6.45
N LEU A 307 18.35 -3.66 5.34
CA LEU A 307 18.90 -4.42 4.21
C LEU A 307 19.62 -3.50 3.23
N TRP A 308 18.99 -2.39 2.87
CA TRP A 308 19.58 -1.36 2.03
C TRP A 308 18.81 -0.04 2.17
N GLU A 309 19.50 1.05 1.87
CA GLU A 309 18.97 2.39 1.73
C GLU A 309 19.52 3.01 0.44
N LYS A 310 18.71 3.76 -0.26
CA LYS A 310 19.07 4.42 -1.50
C LYS A 310 18.47 5.82 -1.55
N GLY A 311 19.32 6.81 -1.80
CA GLY A 311 18.96 8.19 -2.01
C GLY A 311 19.48 8.73 -3.33
N GLY A 312 19.21 10.00 -3.64
CA GLY A 312 19.79 10.73 -4.76
C GLY A 312 19.28 10.37 -6.16
N LEU A 313 18.38 9.41 -6.28
CA LEU A 313 17.82 8.99 -7.57
C LEU A 313 16.46 9.60 -7.89
N PHE A 314 15.83 10.29 -6.91
CA PHE A 314 14.42 10.63 -6.99
C PHE A 314 14.18 12.04 -6.46
N PHE A 315 13.42 12.83 -7.19
CA PHE A 315 13.00 14.15 -6.73
C PHE A 315 11.88 14.07 -5.66
N GLY A 316 11.15 12.95 -5.60
CA GLY A 316 10.07 12.76 -4.63
C GLY A 316 9.61 11.31 -4.56
N PRO A 317 10.47 10.32 -4.19
CA PRO A 317 10.06 8.94 -4.22
C PRO A 317 8.86 8.73 -3.32
N ARG A 318 7.80 8.23 -3.91
CA ARG A 318 6.65 7.68 -3.19
C ARG A 318 6.73 6.16 -3.30
N LEU A 319 6.76 5.52 -2.16
CA LEU A 319 6.65 4.07 -2.09
C LEU A 319 5.27 3.67 -2.59
N MET A 320 5.23 2.81 -3.62
CA MET A 320 3.99 2.40 -4.26
C MET A 320 3.62 0.97 -3.94
N ALA A 321 4.60 0.05 -3.97
CA ALA A 321 4.34 -1.36 -3.71
C ALA A 321 5.56 -2.07 -3.13
N LEU A 322 5.29 -3.13 -2.36
CA LEU A 322 6.28 -4.05 -1.81
C LEU A 322 5.81 -5.48 -2.06
N SER A 323 6.61 -6.26 -2.76
CA SER A 323 6.27 -7.66 -3.01
C SER A 323 6.29 -8.53 -1.74
N PRO A 324 5.52 -9.63 -1.68
CA PRO A 324 5.46 -10.50 -0.52
C PRO A 324 6.81 -11.05 -0.06
N THR A 325 7.72 -11.26 -1.00
CA THR A 325 9.06 -11.81 -0.75
C THR A 325 10.14 -10.73 -0.58
N GLY A 326 9.78 -9.44 -0.67
CA GLY A 326 10.76 -8.34 -0.70
C GLY A 326 11.63 -8.33 -1.96
N ALA A 327 11.31 -9.17 -2.96
CA ALA A 327 12.09 -9.28 -4.18
C ALA A 327 11.94 -8.04 -5.09
N SER A 328 10.83 -7.31 -4.93
CA SER A 328 10.50 -6.14 -5.74
C SER A 328 9.95 -5.02 -4.84
N VAL A 329 10.50 -3.83 -5.02
CA VAL A 329 10.03 -2.58 -4.40
C VAL A 329 9.72 -1.59 -5.52
N ILE A 330 8.48 -1.15 -5.60
CA ILE A 330 8.04 -0.20 -6.61
C ILE A 330 7.98 1.19 -6.01
N VAL A 331 8.65 2.13 -6.64
CA VAL A 331 8.67 3.54 -6.25
C VAL A 331 8.42 4.43 -7.46
N SER A 332 7.81 5.59 -7.25
CA SER A 332 7.82 6.68 -8.25
C SER A 332 8.88 7.70 -7.90
N ASP A 333 9.34 8.47 -8.88
CA ASP A 333 10.20 9.64 -8.63
C ASP A 333 9.40 10.85 -8.11
N GLY A 334 8.08 10.72 -8.01
CA GLY A 334 7.18 11.82 -7.63
C GLY A 334 6.78 12.72 -8.79
N GLU A 335 7.33 12.50 -9.98
CA GLU A 335 7.03 13.27 -11.19
C GLU A 335 6.42 12.38 -12.28
N HIS A 336 7.24 11.67 -13.02
CA HIS A 336 6.80 10.95 -14.22
C HIS A 336 7.15 9.47 -14.24
N SER A 337 8.14 9.04 -13.47
CA SER A 337 8.72 7.71 -13.63
C SER A 337 8.38 6.77 -12.49
N ILE A 338 8.21 5.49 -12.84
CA ILE A 338 8.05 4.38 -11.91
C ILE A 338 9.24 3.47 -12.05
N TYR A 339 9.83 3.07 -10.94
CA TYR A 339 10.98 2.18 -10.89
C TYR A 339 10.62 0.90 -10.15
N ASN A 340 11.03 -0.22 -10.70
CA ASN A 340 11.06 -1.51 -10.02
C ASN A 340 12.49 -1.76 -9.53
N LEU A 341 12.65 -1.95 -8.23
CA LEU A 341 13.92 -2.20 -7.57
C LEU A 341 13.96 -3.62 -7.03
N ASP A 342 15.08 -4.30 -7.16
CA ASP A 342 15.29 -5.61 -6.55
C ASP A 342 15.52 -5.52 -5.03
N ARG A 343 15.68 -6.67 -4.38
CA ARG A 343 15.96 -6.78 -2.94
C ARG A 343 17.30 -6.16 -2.49
N ARG A 344 18.14 -5.68 -3.41
CA ARG A 344 19.41 -4.98 -3.17
C ARG A 344 19.33 -3.50 -3.54
N GLY A 345 18.15 -3.02 -3.95
CA GLY A 345 17.95 -1.65 -4.40
C GLY A 345 18.47 -1.36 -5.82
N LYS A 346 18.80 -2.40 -6.62
CA LYS A 346 19.15 -2.24 -8.04
C LYS A 346 17.90 -2.02 -8.86
N ILE A 347 17.92 -1.05 -9.78
CA ILE A 347 16.82 -0.82 -10.72
C ILE A 347 16.77 -1.96 -11.72
N LEU A 348 15.64 -2.67 -11.75
CA LEU A 348 15.33 -3.75 -12.69
C LEU A 348 14.65 -3.20 -13.94
N SER A 349 13.69 -2.28 -13.75
CA SER A 349 12.98 -1.63 -14.85
C SER A 349 12.52 -0.23 -14.48
N LYS A 350 12.29 0.58 -15.49
CA LYS A 350 11.73 1.94 -15.43
C LYS A 350 10.60 2.08 -16.41
N LEU A 351 9.54 2.79 -16.02
CA LEU A 351 8.45 3.18 -16.90
C LEU A 351 8.16 4.67 -16.72
N ASP A 352 8.14 5.41 -17.82
CA ASP A 352 7.80 6.83 -17.83
C ASP A 352 6.32 7.02 -18.17
N MET A 353 5.64 7.86 -17.38
CA MET A 353 4.22 8.21 -17.53
C MET A 353 4.09 9.59 -18.16
N ALA A 354 3.23 9.72 -19.18
CA ALA A 354 3.11 10.97 -19.94
C ALA A 354 2.60 12.17 -19.13
N GLY A 355 1.80 11.93 -18.10
CA GLY A 355 1.06 12.99 -17.41
C GLY A 355 1.47 13.29 -15.97
N GLY A 356 2.61 12.85 -15.50
CA GLY A 356 3.01 12.98 -14.08
C GLY A 356 2.09 12.23 -13.11
N ILE A 357 2.68 11.63 -12.07
CA ILE A 357 1.98 10.77 -11.12
C ILE A 357 1.45 11.62 -9.96
N ARG A 358 0.14 11.79 -9.86
CA ARG A 358 -0.49 12.55 -8.78
C ARG A 358 -0.80 11.71 -7.56
N LYS A 359 -1.31 10.47 -7.77
CA LYS A 359 -1.68 9.54 -6.71
C LYS A 359 -1.41 8.11 -7.13
N ALA A 360 -1.14 7.27 -6.14
CA ALA A 360 -0.93 5.85 -6.34
C ALA A 360 -1.42 5.04 -5.16
N VAL A 361 -1.90 3.82 -5.44
CA VAL A 361 -2.17 2.79 -4.45
C VAL A 361 -1.87 1.43 -5.06
N SER A 362 -1.35 0.49 -4.27
CA SER A 362 -1.04 -0.86 -4.73
C SER A 362 -1.97 -1.91 -4.17
N SER A 363 -2.04 -3.05 -4.86
CA SER A 363 -2.55 -4.29 -4.31
C SER A 363 -1.62 -4.79 -3.19
N GLU A 364 -2.17 -5.57 -2.24
CA GLU A 364 -1.39 -6.11 -1.12
C GLU A 364 -0.26 -7.05 -1.56
N ASP A 365 -0.44 -7.75 -2.67
CA ASP A 365 0.57 -8.62 -3.25
C ASP A 365 1.63 -7.87 -4.07
N GLY A 366 1.52 -6.55 -4.18
CA GLY A 366 2.44 -5.71 -4.93
C GLY A 366 2.43 -5.92 -6.45
N ARG A 367 1.48 -6.70 -6.98
CA ARG A 367 1.42 -7.04 -8.42
C ARG A 367 0.64 -6.05 -9.25
N ARG A 368 -0.15 -5.19 -8.62
CA ARG A 368 -0.95 -4.18 -9.31
C ARG A 368 -0.80 -2.84 -8.63
N ILE A 369 -0.78 -1.80 -9.43
CA ILE A 369 -0.71 -0.41 -8.97
C ILE A 369 -1.75 0.39 -9.72
N LEU A 370 -2.59 1.10 -9.01
CA LEU A 370 -3.54 2.06 -9.57
C LEU A 370 -2.93 3.44 -9.48
N LEU A 371 -2.88 4.15 -10.60
CA LEU A 371 -2.31 5.48 -10.72
C LEU A 371 -3.34 6.45 -11.22
N HIS A 372 -3.40 7.63 -10.63
CA HIS A 372 -4.01 8.80 -11.22
C HIS A 372 -2.90 9.74 -11.71
N CYS A 373 -2.89 10.05 -12.99
CA CYS A 373 -1.89 10.90 -13.63
C CYS A 373 -2.47 12.27 -14.02
N GLY A 374 -1.58 13.23 -14.22
CA GLY A 374 -1.94 14.60 -14.56
C GLY A 374 -2.52 14.78 -15.96
N ASP A 375 -2.45 13.75 -16.80
CA ASP A 375 -3.09 13.68 -18.12
C ASP A 375 -4.60 13.39 -18.07
N GLY A 376 -5.18 13.26 -16.85
CA GLY A 376 -6.61 12.97 -16.66
C GLY A 376 -6.96 11.50 -16.81
N TRP A 377 -5.98 10.60 -16.75
CA TRP A 377 -6.22 9.15 -16.82
C TRP A 377 -5.94 8.45 -15.50
N LEU A 378 -6.74 7.43 -15.26
CA LEU A 378 -6.54 6.40 -14.26
C LEU A 378 -5.93 5.18 -14.97
N TYR A 379 -4.80 4.70 -14.48
CA TYR A 379 -4.10 3.54 -15.03
C TYR A 379 -4.05 2.41 -14.01
N LEU A 380 -4.39 1.20 -14.42
CA LEU A 380 -4.01 0.00 -13.68
C LEU A 380 -2.76 -0.60 -14.32
N MET A 381 -1.72 -0.69 -13.52
CA MET A 381 -0.46 -1.30 -13.90
C MET A 381 -0.38 -2.72 -13.37
N GLY A 382 0.22 -3.61 -14.16
CA GLY A 382 0.67 -4.92 -13.70
C GLY A 382 2.18 -4.90 -13.49
N VAL A 383 2.64 -5.49 -12.40
CA VAL A 383 4.05 -5.66 -12.07
C VAL A 383 4.39 -7.14 -12.22
N GLY A 384 5.31 -7.46 -13.13
CA GLY A 384 5.90 -8.79 -13.23
C GLY A 384 6.80 -9.05 -12.02
N GLN A 385 6.76 -10.28 -11.52
CA GLN A 385 7.60 -10.75 -10.39
C GLN A 385 8.34 -12.02 -10.77
#